data_ae6d32704b8a183b3f9b1d261db2135b
#
_entry.id   ae6d32704b8a183b3f9b1d261db2135b
#
_cell.length_a   1.000
_cell.length_b   1.000
_cell.length_c   1.000
_cell.angle_alpha   90.00
_cell.angle_beta   90.00
_cell.angle_gamma   90.00
#
_symmetry.space_group_name_H-M   'P 1'
#
loop_
_entity.id
_entity.type
_entity.pdbx_description
1 polymer ?
#
loop_
_entity_poly.entity_id
_entity_poly.type
_entity_poly.pdbx_seq_one_letter_code
_entity_poly.pdbx_strand_id
1 'polypeptide(L)'
;NVRTTIISLVTLPLSLIASILALHYMGFTINTMSLGGMAIAIGSLVDDAIVDVENVYKRLRENRLKSVEERLTILDVVFNASKEVRMPILNSTLIIVVSFVPLFFLSGMEGRMLVPLGIAFIVALAASTIVALTVTPVLCSYLLGKEKIKEKKNSTGDSAVAHKMKEWYSIALTFVLEHKKSVLGSTIGLFIVALICFFTLGRSFLPPFNEGSFTINISSLPGISLEESDKMGHRAEELLLSIPEIQTVARKTGRAELDEHALGV
;
A
#
# COMPACT_ATOMS: atom_id res chain seq x y z
N ASN A 1 -6.21 0.21 25.26
CA ASN A 1 -5.26 -0.22 26.29
C ASN A 1 -3.84 0.19 25.86
N VAL A 2 -3.11 0.92 26.71
CA VAL A 2 -1.77 1.45 26.37
C VAL A 2 -0.79 0.34 25.95
N ARG A 3 -0.89 -0.84 26.53
CA ARG A 3 0.01 -1.96 26.18
C ARG A 3 -0.26 -2.53 24.81
N THR A 4 -1.52 -2.66 24.41
CA THR A 4 -1.88 -3.10 23.06
C THR A 4 -1.42 -2.08 22.02
N THR A 5 -1.56 -0.79 22.30
CA THR A 5 -1.06 0.30 21.45
C THR A 5 0.47 0.26 21.31
N ILE A 6 1.21 0.00 22.40
CA ILE A 6 2.68 -0.11 22.35
C ILE A 6 3.10 -1.29 21.46
N ILE A 7 2.41 -2.45 21.56
CA ILE A 7 2.74 -3.61 20.73
C ILE A 7 2.57 -3.23 19.24
N SER A 8 1.41 -2.68 18.87
CA SER A 8 1.16 -2.26 17.48
C SER A 8 2.15 -1.18 17.02
N LEU A 9 2.52 -0.24 17.89
CA LEU A 9 3.48 0.82 17.58
C LEU A 9 4.91 0.29 17.36
N VAL A 10 5.30 -0.79 18.01
CA VAL A 10 6.62 -1.42 17.87
C VAL A 10 6.65 -2.34 16.65
N THR A 11 5.58 -3.07 16.38
CA THR A 11 5.53 -4.02 15.26
C THR A 11 5.57 -3.32 13.89
N LEU A 12 5.02 -2.10 13.79
CA LEU A 12 5.04 -1.32 12.55
C LEU A 12 6.45 -0.98 12.04
N PRO A 13 7.30 -0.28 12.81
CA PRO A 13 8.66 0.01 12.38
C PRO A 13 9.47 -1.27 12.11
N LEU A 14 9.24 -2.31 12.89
CA LEU A 14 9.93 -3.58 12.71
C LEU A 14 9.56 -4.24 11.37
N SER A 15 8.27 -4.21 11.00
CA SER A 15 7.81 -4.70 9.70
C SER A 15 8.40 -3.90 8.54
N LEU A 16 8.51 -2.57 8.68
CA LEU A 16 9.12 -1.71 7.67
C LEU A 16 10.62 -2.01 7.52
N ILE A 17 11.34 -2.15 8.62
CA ILE A 17 12.78 -2.50 8.59
C ILE A 17 12.96 -3.87 7.95
N ALA A 18 12.14 -4.86 8.31
CA ALA A 18 12.17 -6.19 7.71
C ALA A 18 11.91 -6.12 6.19
N SER A 19 10.97 -5.27 5.75
CA SER A 19 10.67 -5.04 4.33
C SER A 19 11.85 -4.43 3.58
N ILE A 20 12.49 -3.42 4.16
CA ILE A 20 13.67 -2.75 3.58
C ILE A 20 14.82 -3.75 3.44
N LEU A 21 15.07 -4.54 4.49
CA LEU A 21 16.10 -5.58 4.46
C LEU A 21 15.81 -6.64 3.41
N ALA A 22 14.55 -7.09 3.31
CA ALA A 22 14.15 -8.07 2.31
C ALA A 22 14.36 -7.54 0.88
N LEU A 23 13.95 -6.30 0.59
CA LEU A 23 14.19 -5.65 -0.71
C LEU A 23 15.69 -5.53 -1.02
N HIS A 24 16.48 -5.14 -0.03
CA HIS A 24 17.93 -5.04 -0.17
C HIS A 24 18.57 -6.39 -0.51
N TYR A 25 18.19 -7.46 0.20
CA TYR A 25 18.68 -8.82 -0.09
C TYR A 25 18.26 -9.33 -1.48
N MET A 26 17.10 -8.91 -1.96
CA MET A 26 16.61 -9.23 -3.31
C MET A 26 17.32 -8.40 -4.42
N GLY A 27 18.19 -7.46 -4.05
CA GLY A 27 18.91 -6.62 -5.00
C GLY A 27 18.11 -5.43 -5.54
N PHE A 28 16.95 -5.12 -4.94
CA PHE A 28 16.16 -3.95 -5.34
C PHE A 28 16.69 -2.68 -4.70
N THR A 29 16.74 -1.62 -5.49
CA THR A 29 17.08 -0.27 -5.01
C THR A 29 15.86 0.42 -4.44
N ILE A 30 16.05 1.20 -3.38
CA ILE A 30 15.00 2.04 -2.82
C ILE A 30 14.89 3.29 -3.69
N ASN A 31 13.78 3.40 -4.40
CA ASN A 31 13.42 4.56 -5.20
C ASN A 31 12.06 5.12 -4.77
N THR A 32 11.62 6.22 -5.37
CA THR A 32 10.34 6.87 -5.04
C THR A 32 9.15 5.92 -5.20
N MET A 33 9.18 5.03 -6.21
CA MET A 33 8.10 4.08 -6.46
C MET A 33 8.09 2.95 -5.42
N SER A 34 9.25 2.42 -5.03
CA SER A 34 9.33 1.42 -3.96
C SER A 34 8.94 1.99 -2.60
N LEU A 35 9.30 3.25 -2.30
CA LEU A 35 8.81 3.96 -1.12
C LEU A 35 7.30 4.14 -1.14
N GLY A 36 6.72 4.49 -2.31
CA GLY A 36 5.28 4.56 -2.51
C GLY A 36 4.59 3.23 -2.23
N GLY A 37 5.13 2.11 -2.73
CA GLY A 37 4.63 0.77 -2.47
C GLY A 37 4.65 0.40 -0.99
N MET A 38 5.75 0.70 -0.29
CA MET A 38 5.84 0.51 1.17
C MET A 38 4.86 1.40 1.92
N ALA A 39 4.67 2.66 1.50
CA ALA A 39 3.71 3.57 2.13
C ALA A 39 2.27 3.07 2.01
N ILE A 40 1.88 2.52 0.86
CA ILE A 40 0.57 1.88 0.67
C ILE A 40 0.44 0.65 1.58
N ALA A 41 1.50 -0.14 1.70
CA ALA A 41 1.51 -1.33 2.56
C ALA A 41 1.28 -0.99 4.04
N ILE A 42 1.74 0.17 4.54
CA ILE A 42 1.62 0.56 5.97
C ILE A 42 0.18 0.42 6.47
N GLY A 43 -0.82 0.79 5.68
CA GLY A 43 -2.23 0.63 6.05
C GLY A 43 -2.59 -0.82 6.40
N SER A 44 -2.25 -1.77 5.53
CA SER A 44 -2.50 -3.21 5.75
C SER A 44 -1.65 -3.78 6.88
N LEU A 45 -0.41 -3.27 7.04
CA LEU A 45 0.50 -3.69 8.12
C LEU A 45 -0.08 -3.39 9.51
N VAL A 46 -0.74 -2.24 9.65
CA VAL A 46 -1.40 -1.81 10.91
C VAL A 46 -2.54 -2.76 11.24
N ASP A 47 -3.37 -3.09 10.26
CA ASP A 47 -4.57 -3.89 10.45
C ASP A 47 -4.23 -5.31 10.92
N ASP A 48 -3.26 -5.98 10.31
CA ASP A 48 -2.84 -7.34 10.68
C ASP A 48 -2.33 -7.39 12.13
N ALA A 49 -1.51 -6.43 12.53
CA ALA A 49 -0.99 -6.34 13.89
C ALA A 49 -2.08 -6.04 14.93
N ILE A 50 -3.04 -5.18 14.61
CA ILE A 50 -4.14 -4.81 15.51
C ILE A 50 -5.07 -6.01 15.72
N VAL A 51 -5.44 -6.73 14.66
CA VAL A 51 -6.34 -7.88 14.74
C VAL A 51 -5.79 -8.98 15.64
N ASP A 52 -4.49 -9.33 15.48
CA ASP A 52 -3.87 -10.35 16.33
C ASP A 52 -3.78 -9.92 17.80
N VAL A 53 -3.31 -8.70 18.06
CA VAL A 53 -3.20 -8.14 19.42
C VAL A 53 -4.57 -8.05 20.09
N GLU A 54 -5.62 -7.64 19.38
CA GLU A 54 -6.98 -7.55 19.93
C GLU A 54 -7.53 -8.93 20.26
N ASN A 55 -7.37 -9.92 19.38
CA ASN A 55 -7.81 -11.28 19.63
C ASN A 55 -7.10 -11.89 20.85
N VAL A 56 -5.77 -11.76 20.92
CA VAL A 56 -4.98 -12.21 22.07
C VAL A 56 -5.46 -11.55 23.36
N TYR A 57 -5.66 -10.22 23.32
CA TYR A 57 -6.15 -9.49 24.51
C TYR A 57 -7.53 -9.98 24.96
N LYS A 58 -8.45 -10.19 24.02
CA LYS A 58 -9.79 -10.73 24.29
C LYS A 58 -9.71 -12.12 24.92
N ARG A 59 -8.94 -13.03 24.34
CA ARG A 59 -8.77 -14.39 24.84
C ARG A 59 -8.10 -14.45 26.21
N LEU A 60 -7.08 -13.62 26.45
CA LEU A 60 -6.47 -13.49 27.77
C LEU A 60 -7.46 -12.98 28.82
N ARG A 61 -8.33 -12.03 28.44
CA ARG A 61 -9.39 -11.54 29.33
C ARG A 61 -10.42 -12.64 29.64
N GLU A 62 -10.87 -13.36 28.62
CA GLU A 62 -11.81 -14.48 28.79
C GLU A 62 -11.22 -15.60 29.69
N ASN A 63 -9.95 -15.96 29.47
CA ASN A 63 -9.27 -16.96 30.28
C ASN A 63 -9.17 -16.57 31.77
N ARG A 64 -8.98 -15.29 32.05
CA ARG A 64 -8.91 -14.78 33.44
C ARG A 64 -10.26 -14.80 34.17
N LEU A 65 -11.37 -14.75 33.43
CA LEU A 65 -12.72 -14.84 34.01
C LEU A 65 -13.12 -16.28 34.35
N LYS A 66 -12.38 -17.29 33.87
CA LYS A 66 -12.62 -18.69 34.20
C LYS A 66 -12.21 -19.02 35.65
N SER A 67 -12.69 -20.14 36.18
CA SER A 67 -12.27 -20.69 37.48
C SER A 67 -10.76 -20.98 37.44
N VAL A 68 -10.10 -20.95 38.58
CA VAL A 68 -8.63 -21.16 38.68
C VAL A 68 -8.20 -22.50 38.10
N GLU A 69 -9.06 -23.53 38.24
CA GLU A 69 -8.82 -24.88 37.75
C GLU A 69 -8.93 -25.01 36.22
N GLU A 70 -9.70 -24.14 35.56
CA GLU A 70 -9.91 -24.15 34.10
C GLU A 70 -9.01 -23.13 33.35
N ARG A 71 -8.18 -22.39 34.05
CA ARG A 71 -7.29 -21.38 33.43
C ARG A 71 -6.15 -22.05 32.70
N LEU A 72 -6.06 -21.76 31.42
CA LEU A 72 -4.91 -22.11 30.59
C LEU A 72 -3.71 -21.22 30.93
N THR A 73 -2.51 -21.71 30.64
CA THR A 73 -1.29 -20.88 30.76
C THR A 73 -1.34 -19.70 29.80
N ILE A 74 -0.64 -18.62 30.13
CA ILE A 74 -0.61 -17.41 29.27
C ILE A 74 -0.11 -17.76 27.87
N LEU A 75 0.90 -18.61 27.77
CA LEU A 75 1.48 -19.05 26.51
C LEU A 75 0.46 -19.83 25.66
N ASP A 76 -0.27 -20.76 26.27
CA ASP A 76 -1.30 -21.54 25.56
C ASP A 76 -2.43 -20.64 25.05
N VAL A 77 -2.86 -19.66 25.84
CA VAL A 77 -3.91 -18.71 25.42
C VAL A 77 -3.42 -17.88 24.26
N VAL A 78 -2.20 -17.32 24.33
CA VAL A 78 -1.63 -16.53 23.24
C VAL A 78 -1.46 -17.37 21.99
N PHE A 79 -0.92 -18.59 22.10
CA PHE A 79 -0.75 -19.49 20.97
C PHE A 79 -2.08 -19.82 20.30
N ASN A 80 -3.11 -20.18 21.07
CA ASN A 80 -4.43 -20.52 20.52
C ASN A 80 -5.11 -19.30 19.89
N ALA A 81 -5.00 -18.12 20.52
CA ALA A 81 -5.56 -16.89 19.99
C ALA A 81 -4.92 -16.48 18.65
N SER A 82 -3.59 -16.52 18.57
CA SER A 82 -2.88 -16.21 17.31
C SER A 82 -3.12 -17.28 16.24
N LYS A 83 -3.31 -18.55 16.63
CA LYS A 83 -3.69 -19.61 15.68
C LYS A 83 -5.05 -19.36 15.04
N GLU A 84 -6.02 -18.83 15.77
CA GLU A 84 -7.36 -18.50 15.26
C GLU A 84 -7.33 -17.48 14.12
N VAL A 85 -6.48 -16.44 14.22
CA VAL A 85 -6.41 -15.36 13.24
C VAL A 85 -5.42 -15.62 12.11
N ARG A 86 -4.57 -16.64 12.23
CA ARG A 86 -3.54 -16.96 11.24
C ARG A 86 -4.10 -17.18 9.84
N MET A 87 -5.11 -18.05 9.70
CA MET A 87 -5.68 -18.37 8.37
C MET A 87 -6.38 -17.17 7.73
N PRO A 88 -7.21 -16.39 8.44
CA PRO A 88 -7.74 -15.12 7.92
C PRO A 88 -6.66 -14.16 7.43
N ILE A 89 -5.58 -13.94 8.20
CA ILE A 89 -4.48 -13.04 7.82
C ILE A 89 -3.78 -13.56 6.57
N LEU A 90 -3.41 -14.83 6.51
CA LEU A 90 -2.75 -15.40 5.33
C LEU A 90 -3.64 -15.33 4.08
N ASN A 91 -4.94 -15.61 4.21
CA ASN A 91 -5.87 -15.53 3.09
C ASN A 91 -6.05 -14.09 2.60
N SER A 92 -6.18 -13.11 3.51
CA SER A 92 -6.30 -11.70 3.12
C SER A 92 -5.03 -11.22 2.41
N THR A 93 -3.85 -11.53 2.94
CA THR A 93 -2.57 -11.21 2.31
C THR A 93 -2.47 -11.83 0.91
N LEU A 94 -2.85 -13.11 0.75
CA LEU A 94 -2.82 -13.79 -0.54
C LEU A 94 -3.76 -13.12 -1.55
N ILE A 95 -4.97 -12.77 -1.15
CA ILE A 95 -5.95 -12.08 -2.02
C ILE A 95 -5.38 -10.73 -2.47
N ILE A 96 -4.78 -9.98 -1.57
CA ILE A 96 -4.16 -8.69 -1.90
C ILE A 96 -2.99 -8.90 -2.88
N VAL A 97 -2.10 -9.86 -2.63
CA VAL A 97 -0.99 -10.18 -3.55
C VAL A 97 -1.50 -10.54 -4.94
N VAL A 98 -2.53 -11.39 -5.03
CA VAL A 98 -3.12 -11.79 -6.32
C VAL A 98 -3.73 -10.59 -7.04
N SER A 99 -4.33 -9.64 -6.31
CA SER A 99 -4.89 -8.42 -6.92
C SER A 99 -3.83 -7.50 -7.54
N PHE A 100 -2.57 -7.60 -7.12
CA PHE A 100 -1.43 -6.87 -7.68
C PHE A 100 -0.74 -7.58 -8.85
N VAL A 101 -1.04 -8.85 -9.09
CA VAL A 101 -0.45 -9.63 -10.21
C VAL A 101 -0.66 -8.95 -11.57
N PRO A 102 -1.81 -8.35 -11.91
CA PRO A 102 -2.01 -7.66 -13.19
C PRO A 102 -1.01 -6.53 -13.47
N LEU A 103 -0.45 -5.89 -12.44
CA LEU A 103 0.56 -4.84 -12.61
C LEU A 103 1.84 -5.33 -13.31
N PHE A 104 2.18 -6.60 -13.14
CA PHE A 104 3.39 -7.19 -13.74
C PHE A 104 3.24 -7.48 -15.23
N PHE A 105 2.02 -7.42 -15.77
CA PHE A 105 1.76 -7.59 -17.19
C PHE A 105 1.68 -6.25 -17.95
N LEU A 106 1.85 -5.13 -17.25
CA LEU A 106 1.92 -3.82 -17.88
C LEU A 106 3.25 -3.66 -18.62
N SER A 107 3.18 -3.18 -19.86
CA SER A 107 4.33 -2.88 -20.71
C SER A 107 4.56 -1.37 -20.81
N GLY A 108 5.70 -0.97 -21.37
CA GLY A 108 5.99 0.44 -21.58
C GLY A 108 6.43 1.18 -20.31
N MET A 109 6.20 2.48 -20.29
CA MET A 109 6.60 3.37 -19.19
C MET A 109 5.81 3.07 -17.90
N GLU A 110 4.52 2.75 -18.05
CA GLU A 110 3.64 2.39 -16.94
C GLU A 110 4.16 1.15 -16.18
N GLY A 111 4.57 0.12 -16.92
CA GLY A 111 5.15 -1.09 -16.33
C GLY A 111 6.45 -0.81 -15.59
N ARG A 112 7.34 -0.02 -16.17
CA ARG A 112 8.61 0.36 -15.53
C ARG A 112 8.42 1.13 -14.22
N MET A 113 7.38 1.92 -14.12
CA MET A 113 7.06 2.68 -12.91
C MET A 113 6.33 1.85 -11.87
N LEU A 114 5.33 1.04 -12.28
CA LEU A 114 4.45 0.35 -11.35
C LEU A 114 4.99 -1.00 -10.87
N VAL A 115 5.82 -1.67 -11.64
CA VAL A 115 6.43 -2.96 -11.23
C VAL A 115 7.27 -2.83 -9.95
N PRO A 116 8.19 -1.85 -9.79
CA PRO A 116 8.92 -1.65 -8.55
C PRO A 116 8.02 -1.34 -7.35
N LEU A 117 6.93 -0.57 -7.57
CA LEU A 117 5.92 -0.28 -6.58
C LEU A 117 5.21 -1.55 -6.12
N GLY A 118 4.75 -2.38 -7.08
CA GLY A 118 4.07 -3.64 -6.81
C GLY A 118 4.97 -4.64 -6.06
N ILE A 119 6.23 -4.78 -6.47
CA ILE A 119 7.20 -5.65 -5.79
C ILE A 119 7.41 -5.17 -4.35
N ALA A 120 7.68 -3.87 -4.14
CA ALA A 120 7.91 -3.33 -2.82
C ALA A 120 6.69 -3.53 -1.90
N PHE A 121 5.49 -3.34 -2.42
CA PHE A 121 4.25 -3.58 -1.71
C PHE A 121 4.09 -5.05 -1.30
N ILE A 122 4.28 -6.00 -2.22
CA ILE A 122 4.16 -7.44 -1.95
C ILE A 122 5.21 -7.90 -0.92
N VAL A 123 6.45 -7.45 -1.08
CA VAL A 123 7.54 -7.77 -0.12
C VAL A 123 7.23 -7.20 1.26
N ALA A 124 6.70 -5.97 1.32
CA ALA A 124 6.30 -5.36 2.58
C ALA A 124 5.17 -6.14 3.26
N LEU A 125 4.15 -6.58 2.52
CA LEU A 125 3.08 -7.43 3.06
C LEU A 125 3.61 -8.76 3.58
N ALA A 126 4.47 -9.43 2.81
CA ALA A 126 5.05 -10.71 3.21
C ALA A 126 5.90 -10.56 4.50
N ALA A 127 6.76 -9.55 4.55
CA ALA A 127 7.57 -9.25 5.73
C ALA A 127 6.70 -8.94 6.96
N SER A 128 5.63 -8.16 6.78
CA SER A 128 4.69 -7.86 7.86
C SER A 128 3.98 -9.11 8.37
N THR A 129 3.48 -9.94 7.47
CA THR A 129 2.82 -11.19 7.85
C THR A 129 3.76 -12.06 8.69
N ILE A 130 5.05 -12.15 8.33
CA ILE A 130 6.05 -12.87 9.12
C ILE A 130 6.20 -12.24 10.52
N VAL A 131 6.31 -10.92 10.60
CA VAL A 131 6.43 -10.20 11.87
C VAL A 131 5.16 -10.36 12.71
N ALA A 132 3.98 -10.25 12.11
CA ALA A 132 2.70 -10.43 12.80
C ALA A 132 2.56 -11.85 13.36
N LEU A 133 2.96 -12.87 12.62
CA LEU A 133 2.85 -14.26 13.07
C LEU A 133 3.93 -14.71 14.05
N THR A 134 5.03 -13.97 14.21
CA THR A 134 6.17 -14.33 15.07
C THR A 134 6.35 -13.36 16.21
N VAL A 135 6.60 -12.10 15.92
CA VAL A 135 6.96 -11.09 16.94
C VAL A 135 5.74 -10.64 17.74
N THR A 136 4.59 -10.45 17.08
CA THR A 136 3.38 -9.98 17.76
C THR A 136 2.92 -10.92 18.89
N PRO A 137 2.81 -12.26 18.69
CA PRO A 137 2.48 -13.17 19.80
C PRO A 137 3.48 -13.14 20.95
N VAL A 138 4.77 -13.03 20.63
CA VAL A 138 5.83 -12.94 21.65
C VAL A 138 5.65 -11.68 22.48
N LEU A 139 5.49 -10.51 21.85
CA LEU A 139 5.24 -9.25 22.55
C LEU A 139 3.96 -9.29 23.38
N CYS A 140 2.89 -9.92 22.86
CA CYS A 140 1.65 -10.12 23.59
C CYS A 140 1.86 -10.95 24.86
N SER A 141 2.63 -12.04 24.79
CA SER A 141 2.92 -12.87 25.95
C SER A 141 3.66 -12.11 27.05
N TYR A 142 4.65 -11.28 26.68
CA TYR A 142 5.43 -10.49 27.63
C TYR A 142 4.67 -9.30 28.21
N LEU A 143 3.96 -8.54 27.40
CA LEU A 143 3.36 -7.27 27.81
C LEU A 143 1.94 -7.44 28.36
N LEU A 144 1.13 -8.35 27.78
CA LEU A 144 -0.24 -8.59 28.21
C LEU A 144 -0.34 -9.68 29.27
N GLY A 145 0.60 -10.63 29.28
CA GLY A 145 0.63 -11.72 30.26
C GLY A 145 0.72 -11.25 31.72
N LYS A 146 1.46 -10.17 31.98
CA LYS A 146 1.70 -9.62 33.33
C LYS A 146 0.63 -8.61 33.79
N GLU A 147 -0.42 -8.37 33.00
CA GLU A 147 -1.43 -7.39 33.36
C GLU A 147 -2.34 -7.93 34.48
N LYS A 148 -2.26 -7.33 35.68
CA LYS A 148 -3.26 -7.51 36.72
C LYS A 148 -4.49 -6.72 36.31
N ILE A 149 -5.52 -7.37 35.78
CA ILE A 149 -6.81 -6.72 35.54
C ILE A 149 -7.36 -6.37 36.92
N LYS A 150 -7.45 -5.08 37.22
CA LYS A 150 -8.24 -4.61 38.35
C LYS A 150 -9.68 -5.03 38.06
N GLU A 151 -10.19 -5.96 38.85
CA GLU A 151 -11.60 -6.34 38.85
C GLU A 151 -12.48 -5.12 39.18
N LYS A 152 -12.76 -4.29 38.20
CA LYS A 152 -13.93 -3.43 38.26
C LYS A 152 -15.10 -4.28 37.81
N LYS A 153 -15.81 -4.81 38.77
CA LYS A 153 -16.93 -5.77 38.66
C LYS A 153 -18.11 -5.27 37.79
N ASN A 154 -18.10 -4.03 37.30
CA ASN A 154 -19.20 -3.40 36.56
C ASN A 154 -18.78 -2.42 35.45
N SER A 155 -17.59 -2.54 34.87
CA SER A 155 -17.31 -1.78 33.67
C SER A 155 -16.96 -2.75 32.56
N THR A 156 -17.82 -2.87 31.56
CA THR A 156 -17.42 -3.17 30.20
C THR A 156 -16.17 -2.34 29.96
N GLY A 157 -14.99 -2.97 29.85
CA GLY A 157 -13.70 -2.26 29.81
C GLY A 157 -13.49 -1.37 28.57
N ASP A 158 -14.56 -0.87 28.03
CA ASP A 158 -14.61 0.03 26.90
C ASP A 158 -14.38 1.48 27.37
N SER A 159 -13.55 2.21 26.67
CA SER A 159 -13.42 3.66 26.85
C SER A 159 -14.78 4.31 26.63
N ALA A 160 -15.06 5.46 27.31
CA ALA A 160 -16.29 6.21 27.11
C ALA A 160 -16.52 6.56 25.63
N VAL A 161 -15.45 6.79 24.87
CA VAL A 161 -15.51 7.01 23.42
C VAL A 161 -15.96 5.74 22.69
N ALA A 162 -15.41 4.58 23.05
CA ALA A 162 -15.77 3.30 22.42
C ALA A 162 -17.23 2.94 22.70
N HIS A 163 -17.73 3.23 23.93
CA HIS A 163 -19.13 3.02 24.31
C HIS A 163 -20.08 3.87 23.44
N LYS A 164 -19.77 5.17 23.31
CA LYS A 164 -20.57 6.09 22.49
C LYS A 164 -20.55 5.71 21.01
N MET A 165 -19.40 5.26 20.49
CA MET A 165 -19.29 4.76 19.11
C MET A 165 -20.12 3.49 18.90
N LYS A 166 -20.10 2.56 19.87
CA LYS A 166 -20.93 1.35 19.81
C LYS A 166 -22.44 1.65 19.84
N GLU A 167 -22.85 2.59 20.67
CA GLU A 167 -24.26 3.04 20.68
C GLU A 167 -24.68 3.62 19.34
N TRP A 168 -23.88 4.53 18.79
CA TRP A 168 -24.15 5.11 17.48
C TRP A 168 -24.17 4.06 16.37
N TYR A 169 -23.21 3.13 16.40
CA TYR A 169 -23.16 2.01 15.47
C TYR A 169 -24.38 1.09 15.59
N SER A 170 -24.82 0.79 16.80
CA SER A 170 -25.99 -0.08 17.02
C SER A 170 -27.27 0.55 16.44
N ILE A 171 -27.45 1.87 16.60
CA ILE A 171 -28.59 2.60 16.02
C ILE A 171 -28.52 2.54 14.49
N ALA A 172 -27.35 2.83 13.90
CA ALA A 172 -27.16 2.77 12.46
C ALA A 172 -27.38 1.34 11.91
N LEU A 173 -26.87 0.33 12.61
CA LEU A 173 -27.03 -1.08 12.21
C LEU A 173 -28.50 -1.51 12.25
N THR A 174 -29.22 -1.14 13.30
CA THR A 174 -30.66 -1.44 13.43
C THR A 174 -31.44 -0.81 12.28
N PHE A 175 -31.18 0.46 11.98
CA PHE A 175 -31.81 1.15 10.85
C PHE A 175 -31.53 0.44 9.50
N VAL A 176 -30.29 0.04 9.26
CA VAL A 176 -29.89 -0.67 8.04
C VAL A 176 -30.59 -2.03 7.94
N LEU A 177 -30.67 -2.78 9.04
CA LEU A 177 -31.30 -4.09 9.08
C LEU A 177 -32.83 -4.02 8.90
N GLU A 178 -33.47 -2.98 9.45
CA GLU A 178 -34.90 -2.74 9.25
C GLU A 178 -35.22 -2.35 7.80
N HIS A 179 -34.33 -1.56 7.17
CA HIS A 179 -34.51 -1.06 5.81
C HIS A 179 -33.64 -1.80 4.77
N LYS A 180 -33.35 -3.09 4.98
CA LYS A 180 -32.42 -3.89 4.16
C LYS A 180 -32.67 -3.81 2.64
N LYS A 181 -33.94 -3.78 2.21
CA LYS A 181 -34.30 -3.68 0.78
C LYS A 181 -33.94 -2.31 0.20
N SER A 182 -34.18 -1.24 0.94
CA SER A 182 -33.84 0.13 0.53
C SER A 182 -32.32 0.33 0.48
N VAL A 183 -31.60 -0.18 1.50
CA VAL A 183 -30.13 -0.11 1.54
C VAL A 183 -29.51 -0.91 0.39
N LEU A 184 -30.03 -2.11 0.12
CA LEU A 184 -29.55 -2.91 -1.01
C LEU A 184 -29.82 -2.21 -2.35
N GLY A 185 -31.02 -1.63 -2.50
CA GLY A 185 -31.39 -0.88 -3.71
C GLY A 185 -30.49 0.37 -3.92
N SER A 186 -30.21 1.13 -2.85
CA SER A 186 -29.31 2.29 -2.93
C SER A 186 -27.86 1.88 -3.26
N THR A 187 -27.38 0.76 -2.70
CA THR A 187 -26.04 0.24 -2.99
C THR A 187 -25.91 -0.18 -4.45
N ILE A 188 -26.92 -0.89 -4.98
CA ILE A 188 -26.95 -1.29 -6.39
C ILE A 188 -27.04 -0.03 -7.30
N GLY A 189 -27.87 0.95 -6.94
CA GLY A 189 -27.96 2.22 -7.65
C GLY A 189 -26.62 2.96 -7.69
N LEU A 190 -25.94 3.07 -6.55
CA LEU A 190 -24.62 3.68 -6.47
C LEU A 190 -23.58 2.93 -7.32
N PHE A 191 -23.64 1.59 -7.30
CA PHE A 191 -22.75 0.76 -8.13
C PHE A 191 -22.98 1.00 -9.63
N ILE A 192 -24.24 1.10 -10.08
CA ILE A 192 -24.57 1.41 -11.47
C ILE A 192 -24.03 2.80 -11.85
N VAL A 193 -24.23 3.81 -10.99
CA VAL A 193 -23.68 5.16 -11.22
C VAL A 193 -22.16 5.12 -11.31
N ALA A 194 -21.49 4.41 -10.42
CA ALA A 194 -20.03 4.26 -10.47
C ALA A 194 -19.56 3.57 -11.75
N LEU A 195 -20.31 2.56 -12.22
CA LEU A 195 -20.02 1.87 -13.47
C LEU A 195 -20.18 2.80 -14.69
N ILE A 196 -21.24 3.60 -14.72
CA ILE A 196 -21.45 4.61 -15.77
C ILE A 196 -20.31 5.63 -15.76
N CYS A 197 -19.95 6.15 -14.59
CA CYS A 197 -18.82 7.07 -14.43
C CYS A 197 -17.51 6.44 -14.93
N PHE A 198 -17.26 5.17 -14.63
CA PHE A 198 -16.06 4.47 -15.08
C PHE A 198 -15.94 4.42 -16.62
N PHE A 199 -17.04 4.24 -17.34
CA PHE A 199 -17.04 4.23 -18.79
C PHE A 199 -17.01 5.63 -19.43
N THR A 200 -17.44 6.67 -18.70
CA THR A 200 -17.46 8.05 -19.19
C THR A 200 -16.18 8.83 -18.87
N LEU A 201 -15.44 8.42 -17.85
CA LEU A 201 -14.14 9.03 -17.53
C LEU A 201 -13.09 8.71 -18.59
N GLY A 202 -12.31 9.73 -18.96
CA GLY A 202 -11.19 9.59 -19.89
C GLY A 202 -10.13 8.62 -19.33
N ARG A 203 -9.54 7.84 -20.23
CA ARG A 203 -8.49 6.87 -19.90
C ARG A 203 -7.12 7.49 -20.17
N SER A 204 -6.59 8.27 -19.27
CA SER A 204 -5.19 8.67 -19.30
C SER A 204 -4.51 8.20 -18.01
N PHE A 205 -3.41 7.48 -18.16
CA PHE A 205 -2.64 6.99 -17.02
C PHE A 205 -1.82 8.10 -16.35
N LEU A 206 -1.23 8.96 -17.18
CA LEU A 206 -0.50 10.13 -16.73
C LEU A 206 -1.26 11.38 -17.18
N PRO A 207 -1.39 12.40 -16.32
CA PRO A 207 -1.88 13.68 -16.79
C PRO A 207 -0.92 14.20 -17.88
N PRO A 208 -1.43 14.93 -18.90
CA PRO A 208 -0.56 15.52 -19.90
C PRO A 208 0.41 16.45 -19.19
N PHE A 209 1.68 16.06 -19.15
CA PHE A 209 2.76 16.93 -18.67
C PHE A 209 2.98 18.01 -19.71
N ASN A 210 2.47 19.18 -19.46
CA ASN A 210 2.80 20.36 -20.24
C ASN A 210 3.94 21.09 -19.54
N GLU A 211 5.16 20.71 -19.87
CA GLU A 211 6.38 21.33 -19.32
C GLU A 211 6.68 22.68 -20.03
N GLY A 212 5.81 23.11 -20.92
CA GLY A 212 6.06 24.29 -21.75
C GLY A 212 7.21 24.10 -22.73
N SER A 213 7.65 22.87 -22.96
CA SER A 213 8.73 22.50 -23.86
C SER A 213 8.24 21.52 -24.93
N PHE A 214 8.75 21.67 -26.14
CA PHE A 214 8.51 20.76 -27.26
C PHE A 214 9.81 20.03 -27.60
N THR A 215 9.72 18.70 -27.74
CA THR A 215 10.84 17.92 -28.28
C THR A 215 10.62 17.69 -29.77
N ILE A 216 11.52 18.25 -30.58
CA ILE A 216 11.46 18.12 -32.02
C ILE A 216 12.62 17.24 -32.47
N ASN A 217 12.31 16.10 -33.07
CA ASN A 217 13.28 15.17 -33.61
C ASN A 217 13.52 15.49 -35.09
N ILE A 218 14.78 15.73 -35.44
CA ILE A 218 15.20 15.96 -36.84
C ILE A 218 16.00 14.73 -37.27
N SER A 219 15.48 13.97 -38.20
CA SER A 219 16.19 12.81 -38.76
C SER A 219 16.89 13.21 -40.04
N SER A 220 18.14 12.84 -40.16
CA SER A 220 18.94 12.99 -41.38
C SER A 220 19.08 11.66 -42.12
N LEU A 221 19.63 11.70 -43.33
CA LEU A 221 19.93 10.47 -44.07
C LEU A 221 21.01 9.64 -43.37
N PRO A 222 20.88 8.30 -43.37
CA PRO A 222 21.89 7.44 -42.78
C PRO A 222 23.26 7.65 -43.43
N GLY A 223 24.32 7.78 -42.62
CA GLY A 223 25.67 7.99 -43.10
C GLY A 223 26.10 9.46 -43.28
N ILE A 224 25.26 10.42 -42.88
CA ILE A 224 25.62 11.84 -42.88
C ILE A 224 26.76 12.11 -41.88
N SER A 225 27.65 13.02 -42.21
CA SER A 225 28.70 13.44 -41.26
C SER A 225 28.12 14.24 -40.11
N LEU A 226 28.81 14.24 -38.96
CA LEU A 226 28.42 15.05 -37.79
C LEU A 226 28.35 16.53 -38.13
N GLU A 227 29.26 17.01 -39.01
CA GLU A 227 29.33 18.41 -39.46
C GLU A 227 28.07 18.81 -40.25
N GLU A 228 27.64 17.96 -41.19
CA GLU A 228 26.41 18.22 -41.96
C GLU A 228 25.14 18.07 -41.09
N SER A 229 25.12 17.13 -40.15
CA SER A 229 24.05 17.02 -39.16
C SER A 229 23.98 18.28 -38.28
N ASP A 230 25.13 18.85 -37.88
CA ASP A 230 25.20 20.07 -37.10
C ASP A 230 24.69 21.29 -37.87
N LYS A 231 25.03 21.43 -39.16
CA LYS A 231 24.51 22.49 -40.04
C LYS A 231 22.99 22.40 -40.17
N MET A 232 22.45 21.20 -40.36
CA MET A 232 20.99 20.99 -40.43
C MET A 232 20.31 21.38 -39.11
N GLY A 233 20.90 20.97 -37.99
CA GLY A 233 20.42 21.34 -36.66
C GLY A 233 20.45 22.87 -36.42
N HIS A 234 21.50 23.54 -36.85
CA HIS A 234 21.62 25.01 -36.73
C HIS A 234 20.53 25.73 -37.55
N ARG A 235 20.27 25.26 -38.78
CA ARG A 235 19.21 25.83 -39.61
C ARG A 235 17.81 25.62 -39.00
N ALA A 236 17.57 24.49 -38.38
CA ALA A 236 16.32 24.25 -37.67
C ALA A 236 16.17 25.14 -36.43
N GLU A 237 17.28 25.38 -35.71
CA GLU A 237 17.34 26.29 -34.56
C GLU A 237 17.01 27.74 -34.97
N GLU A 238 17.57 28.24 -36.07
CA GLU A 238 17.23 29.54 -36.62
C GLU A 238 15.75 29.67 -37.00
N LEU A 239 15.18 28.65 -37.64
CA LEU A 239 13.77 28.61 -38.00
C LEU A 239 12.89 28.64 -36.77
N LEU A 240 13.22 27.84 -35.75
CA LEU A 240 12.46 27.79 -34.52
C LEU A 240 12.51 29.12 -33.75
N LEU A 241 13.68 29.74 -33.64
CA LEU A 241 13.81 31.03 -32.98
C LEU A 241 13.14 32.18 -33.73
N SER A 242 12.77 31.99 -35.01
CA SER A 242 11.98 32.98 -35.76
C SER A 242 10.51 33.00 -35.33
N ILE A 243 10.03 32.00 -34.56
CA ILE A 243 8.69 31.92 -34.06
C ILE A 243 8.59 32.70 -32.74
N PRO A 244 7.72 33.72 -32.62
CA PRO A 244 7.68 34.61 -31.46
C PRO A 244 7.35 33.92 -30.13
N GLU A 245 6.68 32.77 -30.16
CA GLU A 245 6.28 31.98 -29.00
C GLU A 245 7.44 31.15 -28.41
N ILE A 246 8.51 30.95 -29.16
CA ILE A 246 9.67 30.15 -28.75
C ILE A 246 10.73 31.10 -28.15
N GLN A 247 10.94 30.93 -26.84
CA GLN A 247 11.89 31.77 -26.09
C GLN A 247 13.34 31.25 -26.15
N THR A 248 13.49 29.92 -26.10
CA THR A 248 14.80 29.26 -26.06
C THR A 248 14.78 27.96 -26.83
N VAL A 249 15.87 27.63 -27.50
CA VAL A 249 16.08 26.33 -28.16
C VAL A 249 17.35 25.71 -27.58
N ALA A 250 17.26 24.45 -27.16
CA ALA A 250 18.41 23.65 -26.77
C ALA A 250 18.53 22.46 -27.73
N ARG A 251 19.71 22.26 -28.31
CA ARG A 251 19.94 21.26 -29.32
C ARG A 251 20.91 20.18 -28.83
N LYS A 252 20.61 18.96 -29.21
CA LYS A 252 21.47 17.79 -29.02
C LYS A 252 21.78 17.24 -30.40
N THR A 253 23.03 17.22 -30.80
CA THR A 253 23.45 16.72 -32.13
C THR A 253 24.32 15.49 -31.93
N GLY A 254 24.07 14.44 -32.71
CA GLY A 254 24.78 13.16 -32.63
C GLY A 254 24.05 12.08 -31.84
N ARG A 255 24.62 10.89 -31.87
CA ARG A 255 24.06 9.71 -31.20
C ARG A 255 24.61 9.63 -29.78
N ALA A 256 23.75 9.66 -28.77
CA ALA A 256 24.14 9.34 -27.41
C ALA A 256 24.01 7.82 -27.19
N GLU A 257 25.11 7.14 -26.86
CA GLU A 257 25.14 5.69 -26.62
C GLU A 257 24.24 5.23 -25.47
N LEU A 258 23.86 6.15 -24.58
CA LEU A 258 23.04 5.88 -23.38
C LEU A 258 21.62 6.44 -23.47
N ASP A 259 21.22 7.01 -24.58
CA ASP A 259 19.86 7.55 -24.74
C ASP A 259 18.94 6.46 -25.27
N GLU A 260 18.04 5.97 -24.41
CA GLU A 260 17.02 4.98 -24.78
C GLU A 260 16.06 5.46 -25.89
N HIS A 261 16.04 6.76 -26.16
CA HIS A 261 15.25 7.40 -27.22
C HIS A 261 16.07 7.72 -28.48
N ALA A 262 17.34 7.35 -28.51
CA ALA A 262 18.12 7.42 -29.73
C ALA A 262 17.58 6.40 -30.75
N LEU A 263 16.56 6.83 -31.48
CA LEU A 263 16.12 6.12 -32.69
C LEU A 263 17.35 6.01 -33.60
N GLY A 264 17.79 4.77 -33.86
CA GLY A 264 18.96 4.49 -34.64
C GLY A 264 18.84 5.15 -36.02
N VAL A 265 19.75 6.02 -36.33
CA VAL A 265 20.07 6.48 -37.68
C VAL A 265 21.39 5.84 -38.08
#